data_8b77511302850d95e1eb7dc71ca08c73
#
_entry.id   8b77511302850d95e1eb7dc71ca08c73
#
_cell.length_a   1.000
_cell.length_b   1.000
_cell.length_c   1.000
_cell.angle_alpha   90.00
_cell.angle_beta   90.00
_cell.angle_gamma   90.00
#
_symmetry.space_group_name_H-M   'P 1'
#
loop_
_entity.id
_entity.type
_entity.pdbx_description
1 polymer ?
#
loop_
_entity_poly.entity_id
_entity_poly.type
_entity_poly.pdbx_seq_one_letter_code
_entity_poly.pdbx_strand_id
1 'polypeptide(L)'
;MRIIRSLEWVHFKQNVLCGCYRSMNNTAKLIISIAIPVVIGATAGFFTATGVDSWYQTINKPSWNPPSWIFGPVWTTLYVLMGIALFLVWKPDAGDIAKKRAITLFAVQLVLNFFWSFIFFNQQQPGWALIEIVVMWVSILLTIFAFAKVSKTAAWLLVPYISWVSFATILNYTIWKLN
;
A
#
# COMPACT_ATOMS: atom_id res chain seq x y z
N MET A 1 -28.02 48.92 17.19
CA MET A 1 -28.84 47.91 16.49
C MET A 1 -28.17 47.30 15.23
N ARG A 2 -27.03 47.79 14.72
CA ARG A 2 -26.31 47.23 13.54
C ARG A 2 -25.25 46.19 13.88
N ILE A 3 -24.72 46.14 15.08
CA ILE A 3 -23.61 45.23 15.47
C ILE A 3 -24.11 43.79 15.70
N ILE A 4 -25.33 43.60 16.16
CA ILE A 4 -25.90 42.26 16.45
C ILE A 4 -26.16 41.47 15.16
N ARG A 5 -26.57 42.11 14.06
CA ARG A 5 -26.77 41.43 12.76
C ARG A 5 -25.50 40.92 12.13
N SER A 6 -24.35 41.55 12.36
CA SER A 6 -23.06 41.10 11.80
C SER A 6 -22.56 39.81 12.45
N LEU A 7 -22.82 39.61 13.74
CA LEU A 7 -22.43 38.40 14.47
C LEU A 7 -23.28 37.19 14.09
N GLU A 8 -24.59 37.38 13.87
CA GLU A 8 -25.47 36.31 13.39
C GLU A 8 -25.09 35.81 11.97
N TRP A 9 -24.68 36.74 11.09
CA TRP A 9 -24.20 36.40 9.75
C TRP A 9 -22.88 35.62 9.76
N VAL A 10 -21.99 35.92 10.70
CA VAL A 10 -20.72 35.19 10.87
C VAL A 10 -20.98 33.76 11.38
N HIS A 11 -21.86 33.63 12.39
CA HIS A 11 -22.27 32.31 12.91
C HIS A 11 -23.06 31.50 11.90
N PHE A 12 -23.93 32.14 11.12
CA PHE A 12 -24.67 31.45 10.04
C PHE A 12 -23.73 30.93 8.94
N LYS A 13 -22.75 31.74 8.47
CA LYS A 13 -21.73 31.31 7.51
C LYS A 13 -20.84 30.19 8.04
N GLN A 14 -20.41 30.26 9.32
CA GLN A 14 -19.65 29.17 9.91
C GLN A 14 -20.44 27.86 9.99
N ASN A 15 -21.73 27.93 10.35
CA ASN A 15 -22.56 26.72 10.42
C ASN A 15 -22.90 26.15 9.02
N VAL A 16 -23.08 26.99 8.02
CA VAL A 16 -23.33 26.54 6.63
C VAL A 16 -22.08 25.96 6.00
N LEU A 17 -20.90 26.51 6.26
CA LEU A 17 -19.61 25.95 5.79
C LEU A 17 -19.19 24.70 6.56
N CYS A 18 -19.57 24.59 7.86
CA CYS A 18 -19.29 23.40 8.67
C CYS A 18 -20.24 22.23 8.36
N GLY A 19 -21.45 22.49 7.87
CA GLY A 19 -22.47 21.48 7.57
C GLY A 19 -22.26 20.70 6.26
N CYS A 20 -21.33 21.11 5.39
CA CYS A 20 -21.13 20.48 4.06
C CYS A 20 -20.00 19.44 4.04
N TYR A 21 -19.21 19.27 5.10
CA TYR A 21 -18.25 18.17 5.21
C TYR A 21 -18.93 16.95 5.84
N ARG A 22 -19.76 16.26 5.05
CA ARG A 22 -20.33 14.97 5.47
C ARG A 22 -19.19 13.98 5.61
N SER A 23 -18.66 13.83 6.83
CA SER A 23 -17.66 12.84 7.14
C SER A 23 -18.12 11.48 6.65
N MET A 24 -17.33 10.83 5.78
CA MET A 24 -17.64 9.48 5.31
C MET A 24 -17.81 8.54 6.51
N ASN A 25 -18.81 7.68 6.46
CA ASN A 25 -19.02 6.71 7.53
C ASN A 25 -17.86 5.69 7.59
N ASN A 26 -17.65 5.09 8.74
CA ASN A 26 -16.55 4.15 8.96
C ASN A 26 -16.61 2.92 8.04
N THR A 27 -17.79 2.47 7.67
CA THR A 27 -17.99 1.35 6.75
C THR A 27 -17.48 1.68 5.35
N ALA A 28 -17.80 2.87 4.84
CA ALA A 28 -17.29 3.33 3.55
C ALA A 28 -15.77 3.50 3.57
N LYS A 29 -15.20 4.07 4.65
CA LYS A 29 -13.74 4.17 4.83
C LYS A 29 -13.08 2.79 4.82
N LEU A 30 -13.65 1.80 5.49
CA LEU A 30 -13.13 0.43 5.52
C LEU A 30 -13.14 -0.21 4.13
N ILE A 31 -14.28 -0.14 3.43
CA ILE A 31 -14.42 -0.72 2.09
C ILE A 31 -13.40 -0.11 1.13
N ILE A 32 -13.30 1.22 1.09
CA ILE A 32 -12.36 1.92 0.21
C ILE A 32 -10.91 1.59 0.57
N SER A 33 -10.58 1.55 1.86
CA SER A 33 -9.22 1.23 2.32
C SER A 33 -8.78 -0.17 1.91
N ILE A 34 -9.69 -1.16 1.88
CA ILE A 34 -9.39 -2.52 1.43
C ILE A 34 -9.41 -2.60 -0.11
N ALA A 35 -10.37 -1.95 -0.75
CA ALA A 35 -10.52 -1.99 -2.20
C ALA A 35 -9.29 -1.44 -2.94
N ILE A 36 -8.69 -0.34 -2.47
CA ILE A 36 -7.52 0.28 -3.11
C ILE A 36 -6.35 -0.70 -3.26
N PRO A 37 -5.78 -1.28 -2.18
CA PRO A 37 -4.66 -2.21 -2.34
C PRO A 37 -5.07 -3.49 -3.09
N VAL A 38 -6.28 -4.00 -2.89
CA VAL A 38 -6.75 -5.23 -3.58
C VAL A 38 -6.88 -5.00 -5.08
N VAL A 39 -7.41 -3.88 -5.54
CA VAL A 39 -7.52 -3.55 -6.98
C VAL A 39 -6.13 -3.38 -7.59
N ILE A 40 -5.23 -2.64 -6.93
CA ILE A 40 -3.84 -2.49 -7.41
C ILE A 40 -3.14 -3.84 -7.41
N GLY A 41 -3.34 -4.68 -6.39
CA GLY A 41 -2.80 -6.02 -6.33
C GLY A 41 -3.36 -6.95 -7.40
N ALA A 42 -4.64 -6.86 -7.72
CA ALA A 42 -5.24 -7.65 -8.81
C ALA A 42 -4.66 -7.25 -10.18
N THR A 43 -4.43 -5.95 -10.42
CA THR A 43 -3.79 -5.48 -11.66
C THR A 43 -2.32 -5.91 -11.73
N ALA A 44 -1.56 -5.82 -10.64
CA ALA A 44 -0.19 -6.34 -10.56
C ALA A 44 -0.18 -7.88 -10.74
N GLY A 45 -1.15 -8.58 -10.16
CA GLY A 45 -1.35 -10.02 -10.28
C GLY A 45 -1.58 -10.49 -11.71
N PHE A 46 -2.23 -9.68 -12.54
CA PHE A 46 -2.39 -9.97 -13.96
C PHE A 46 -1.03 -10.07 -14.68
N PHE A 47 -0.14 -9.11 -14.48
CA PHE A 47 1.22 -9.16 -15.04
C PHE A 47 2.05 -10.31 -14.44
N THR A 48 1.89 -10.57 -13.14
CA THR A 48 2.54 -11.68 -12.46
C THR A 48 2.10 -13.02 -13.06
N ALA A 49 0.80 -13.26 -13.22
CA ALA A 49 0.27 -14.52 -13.74
C ALA A 49 0.77 -14.79 -15.17
N THR A 50 0.69 -13.80 -16.07
CA THR A 50 1.17 -13.94 -17.44
C THR A 50 2.68 -14.23 -17.52
N GLY A 51 3.48 -13.61 -16.65
CA GLY A 51 4.93 -13.85 -16.59
C GLY A 51 5.30 -15.17 -15.92
N VAL A 52 4.56 -15.57 -14.87
CA VAL A 52 4.81 -16.83 -14.15
C VAL A 52 4.55 -18.06 -15.03
N ASP A 53 3.50 -18.01 -15.84
CA ASP A 53 3.13 -19.14 -16.71
C ASP A 53 3.97 -19.20 -18.00
N SER A 54 4.81 -18.23 -18.27
CA SER A 54 5.65 -18.13 -19.47
C SER A 54 7.14 -18.02 -19.13
N TRP A 55 7.67 -16.80 -19.13
CA TRP A 55 9.10 -16.52 -18.94
C TRP A 55 9.66 -17.06 -17.61
N TYR A 56 8.92 -16.93 -16.49
CA TYR A 56 9.41 -17.38 -15.19
C TYR A 56 9.64 -18.90 -15.13
N GLN A 57 9.00 -19.69 -16.01
CA GLN A 57 9.25 -21.13 -16.11
C GLN A 57 10.58 -21.45 -16.80
N THR A 58 11.09 -20.58 -17.64
CA THR A 58 12.29 -20.80 -18.45
C THR A 58 13.60 -20.38 -17.76
N ILE A 59 13.53 -19.52 -16.75
CA ILE A 59 14.72 -19.00 -16.06
C ILE A 59 15.24 -19.95 -14.98
N ASN A 60 16.54 -19.83 -14.68
CA ASN A 60 17.17 -20.54 -13.57
C ASN A 60 16.67 -19.98 -12.22
N LYS A 61 16.25 -20.86 -11.34
CA LYS A 61 15.73 -20.53 -10.01
C LYS A 61 16.49 -21.28 -8.92
N PRO A 62 16.66 -20.70 -7.72
CA PRO A 62 17.28 -21.42 -6.61
C PRO A 62 16.41 -22.61 -6.18
N SER A 63 17.02 -23.62 -5.56
CA SER A 63 16.33 -24.82 -5.07
C SER A 63 15.26 -24.54 -4.00
N TRP A 64 15.38 -23.41 -3.31
CA TRP A 64 14.43 -22.94 -2.30
C TRP A 64 13.35 -21.99 -2.87
N ASN A 65 13.22 -21.89 -4.22
CA ASN A 65 12.15 -21.11 -4.85
C ASN A 65 10.77 -21.69 -4.47
N PRO A 66 9.85 -20.84 -3.95
CA PRO A 66 8.52 -21.33 -3.58
C PRO A 66 7.74 -21.81 -4.82
N PRO A 67 6.84 -22.79 -4.64
CA PRO A 67 5.90 -23.15 -5.71
C PRO A 67 5.05 -21.94 -6.14
N SER A 68 4.81 -21.79 -7.44
CA SER A 68 4.16 -20.60 -8.01
C SER A 68 2.76 -20.32 -7.43
N TRP A 69 2.03 -21.35 -7.04
CA TRP A 69 0.68 -21.21 -6.46
C TRP A 69 0.65 -20.45 -5.11
N ILE A 70 1.78 -20.39 -4.38
CA ILE A 70 1.86 -19.70 -3.08
C ILE A 70 1.75 -18.18 -3.26
N PHE A 71 2.23 -17.63 -4.38
CA PHE A 71 2.23 -16.17 -4.60
C PHE A 71 0.82 -15.57 -4.51
N GLY A 72 -0.17 -16.18 -5.14
CA GLY A 72 -1.55 -15.68 -5.14
C GLY A 72 -2.15 -15.50 -3.73
N PRO A 73 -2.26 -16.56 -2.93
CA PRO A 73 -2.79 -16.49 -1.56
C PRO A 73 -2.02 -15.53 -0.65
N VAL A 74 -0.68 -15.55 -0.72
CA VAL A 74 0.16 -14.66 0.11
C VAL A 74 -0.11 -13.20 -0.24
N TRP A 75 -0.02 -12.80 -1.51
CA TRP A 75 -0.25 -11.43 -1.92
C TRP A 75 -1.68 -10.95 -1.61
N THR A 76 -2.69 -11.80 -1.84
CA THR A 76 -4.07 -11.47 -1.48
C THR A 76 -4.22 -11.16 0.01
N THR A 77 -3.63 -12.01 0.87
CA THR A 77 -3.63 -11.78 2.32
C THR A 77 -2.93 -10.47 2.69
N LEU A 78 -1.77 -10.20 2.09
CA LEU A 78 -1.00 -8.97 2.33
C LEU A 78 -1.78 -7.72 1.92
N TYR A 79 -2.45 -7.71 0.76
CA TYR A 79 -3.25 -6.57 0.33
C TYR A 79 -4.46 -6.32 1.26
N VAL A 80 -5.09 -7.36 1.78
CA VAL A 80 -6.16 -7.21 2.78
C VAL A 80 -5.61 -6.61 4.07
N LEU A 81 -4.47 -7.11 4.58
CA LEU A 81 -3.82 -6.56 5.77
C LEU A 81 -3.41 -5.09 5.58
N MET A 82 -2.87 -4.74 4.43
CA MET A 82 -2.55 -3.35 4.06
C MET A 82 -3.80 -2.47 4.06
N GLY A 83 -4.93 -2.97 3.55
CA GLY A 83 -6.20 -2.25 3.54
C GLY A 83 -6.74 -2.01 4.95
N ILE A 84 -6.67 -3.01 5.83
CA ILE A 84 -7.05 -2.86 7.24
C ILE A 84 -6.13 -1.86 7.94
N ALA A 85 -4.82 -1.93 7.69
CA ALA A 85 -3.85 -0.99 8.24
C ALA A 85 -4.14 0.45 7.80
N LEU A 86 -4.44 0.66 6.51
CA LEU A 86 -4.84 1.97 5.97
C LEU A 86 -6.11 2.49 6.66
N PHE A 87 -7.12 1.65 6.86
CA PHE A 87 -8.35 2.02 7.56
C PHE A 87 -8.08 2.50 8.98
N LEU A 88 -7.23 1.77 9.73
CA LEU A 88 -6.88 2.14 11.11
C LEU A 88 -6.14 3.49 11.20
N VAL A 89 -5.42 3.88 10.17
CA VAL A 89 -4.78 5.20 10.05
C VAL A 89 -5.77 6.27 9.59
N TRP A 90 -6.70 5.92 8.71
CA TRP A 90 -7.67 6.85 8.16
C TRP A 90 -8.81 7.20 9.13
N LYS A 91 -9.25 6.22 9.95
CA LYS A 91 -10.38 6.35 10.87
C LYS A 91 -10.23 7.44 11.93
N PRO A 92 -9.09 7.58 12.66
CA PRO A 92 -8.97 8.60 13.70
C PRO A 92 -8.99 10.01 13.12
N ASP A 93 -9.59 10.95 13.86
CA ASP A 93 -9.50 12.38 13.56
C ASP A 93 -8.16 12.99 14.10
N ALA A 94 -7.12 12.15 14.18
CA ALA A 94 -5.80 12.55 14.62
C ALA A 94 -5.19 13.61 13.69
N GLY A 95 -4.37 14.49 14.27
CA GLY A 95 -3.78 15.68 13.66
C GLY A 95 -3.34 15.48 12.21
N ASP A 96 -3.82 16.33 11.35
CA ASP A 96 -3.80 16.18 9.89
C ASP A 96 -2.44 15.88 9.26
N ILE A 97 -1.33 16.40 9.83
CA ILE A 97 0.00 16.29 9.20
C ILE A 97 0.57 14.86 9.29
N ALA A 98 0.51 14.24 10.48
CA ALA A 98 1.03 12.88 10.65
C ALA A 98 0.24 11.86 9.81
N LYS A 99 -1.07 12.00 9.77
CA LYS A 99 -1.98 11.19 8.98
C LYS A 99 -1.75 11.38 7.48
N LYS A 100 -1.66 12.62 6.99
CA LYS A 100 -1.37 12.91 5.58
C LYS A 100 -0.04 12.28 5.16
N ARG A 101 1.02 12.46 5.95
CA ARG A 101 2.32 11.85 5.69
C ARG A 101 2.24 10.32 5.64
N ALA A 102 1.54 9.70 6.59
CA ALA A 102 1.37 8.25 6.63
C ALA A 102 0.66 7.72 5.38
N ILE A 103 -0.45 8.34 4.98
CA ILE A 103 -1.21 7.95 3.76
C ILE A 103 -0.38 8.19 2.49
N THR A 104 0.38 9.29 2.41
CA THR A 104 1.25 9.56 1.25
C THR A 104 2.33 8.49 1.11
N LEU A 105 3.02 8.13 2.20
CA LEU A 105 4.04 7.06 2.15
C LEU A 105 3.42 5.71 1.79
N PHE A 106 2.22 5.41 2.30
CA PHE A 106 1.47 4.23 1.92
C PHE A 106 1.13 4.21 0.43
N ALA A 107 0.69 5.32 -0.15
CA ALA A 107 0.40 5.42 -1.57
C ALA A 107 1.67 5.21 -2.42
N VAL A 108 2.80 5.82 -2.02
CA VAL A 108 4.08 5.66 -2.71
C VAL A 108 4.52 4.19 -2.76
N GLN A 109 4.55 3.49 -1.60
CA GLN A 109 4.95 2.09 -1.58
C GLN A 109 4.01 1.18 -2.37
N LEU A 110 2.71 1.52 -2.44
CA LEU A 110 1.73 0.75 -3.19
C LEU A 110 1.93 0.91 -4.71
N VAL A 111 2.30 2.10 -5.17
CA VAL A 111 2.70 2.36 -6.56
C VAL A 111 3.98 1.60 -6.92
N LEU A 112 5.00 1.64 -6.05
CA LEU A 112 6.22 0.86 -6.23
C LEU A 112 5.93 -0.64 -6.30
N ASN A 113 5.06 -1.16 -5.45
CA ASN A 113 4.65 -2.57 -5.47
C ASN A 113 4.07 -3.00 -6.83
N PHE A 114 3.25 -2.16 -7.46
CA PHE A 114 2.75 -2.40 -8.80
C PHE A 114 3.89 -2.42 -9.82
N PHE A 115 4.80 -1.44 -9.79
CA PHE A 115 5.90 -1.34 -10.75
C PHE A 115 6.90 -2.48 -10.63
N TRP A 116 7.15 -3.01 -9.42
CA TRP A 116 7.99 -4.19 -9.27
C TRP A 116 7.46 -5.38 -10.07
N SER A 117 6.18 -5.71 -9.94
CA SER A 117 5.56 -6.80 -10.71
C SER A 117 5.66 -6.57 -12.22
N PHE A 118 5.43 -5.33 -12.65
CA PHE A 118 5.55 -4.96 -14.06
C PHE A 118 6.99 -5.11 -14.58
N ILE A 119 7.99 -4.62 -13.87
CA ILE A 119 9.39 -4.69 -14.29
C ILE A 119 9.89 -6.13 -14.26
N PHE A 120 9.57 -6.90 -13.21
CA PHE A 120 10.06 -8.25 -13.04
C PHE A 120 9.42 -9.22 -14.05
N PHE A 121 8.09 -9.25 -14.14
CA PHE A 121 7.36 -10.25 -14.91
C PHE A 121 7.04 -9.82 -16.35
N ASN A 122 6.70 -8.54 -16.57
CA ASN A 122 6.32 -8.08 -17.91
C ASN A 122 7.54 -7.62 -18.71
N GLN A 123 8.43 -6.82 -18.13
CA GLN A 123 9.66 -6.39 -18.79
C GLN A 123 10.78 -7.44 -18.72
N GLN A 124 10.66 -8.45 -17.86
CA GLN A 124 11.64 -9.53 -17.70
C GLN A 124 13.04 -9.02 -17.34
N GLN A 125 13.09 -7.97 -16.49
CA GLN A 125 14.31 -7.28 -16.10
C GLN A 125 14.61 -7.45 -14.59
N PRO A 126 15.15 -8.62 -14.16
CA PRO A 126 15.36 -8.90 -12.73
C PRO A 126 16.36 -7.95 -12.07
N GLY A 127 17.34 -7.40 -12.84
CA GLY A 127 18.30 -6.44 -12.33
C GLY A 127 17.65 -5.08 -11.98
N TRP A 128 16.80 -4.53 -12.84
CA TRP A 128 16.05 -3.31 -12.56
C TRP A 128 15.00 -3.52 -11.48
N ALA A 129 14.32 -4.67 -11.50
CA ALA A 129 13.39 -5.05 -10.45
C ALA A 129 14.07 -5.16 -9.08
N LEU A 130 15.35 -5.54 -9.02
CA LEU A 130 16.12 -5.58 -7.78
C LEU A 130 16.35 -4.17 -7.21
N ILE A 131 16.68 -3.20 -8.04
CA ILE A 131 16.83 -1.80 -7.59
C ILE A 131 15.48 -1.29 -7.07
N GLU A 132 14.43 -1.53 -7.82
CA GLU A 132 13.07 -1.09 -7.49
C GLU A 132 12.57 -1.70 -6.17
N ILE A 133 12.73 -3.02 -5.95
CA ILE A 133 12.27 -3.68 -4.72
C ILE A 133 13.02 -3.20 -3.48
N VAL A 134 14.27 -2.79 -3.60
CA VAL A 134 15.03 -2.18 -2.49
C VAL A 134 14.44 -0.81 -2.14
N VAL A 135 14.11 0.02 -3.14
CA VAL A 135 13.44 1.32 -2.93
C VAL A 135 12.06 1.11 -2.32
N MET A 136 11.30 0.13 -2.81
CA MET A 136 10.00 -0.26 -2.25
C MET A 136 10.15 -0.71 -0.79
N TRP A 137 11.12 -1.55 -0.47
CA TRP A 137 11.39 -2.02 0.90
C TRP A 137 11.63 -0.86 1.86
N VAL A 138 12.48 0.09 1.48
CA VAL A 138 12.72 1.32 2.28
C VAL A 138 11.43 2.11 2.46
N SER A 139 10.63 2.26 1.40
CA SER A 139 9.34 2.97 1.44
C SER A 139 8.33 2.27 2.38
N ILE A 140 8.30 0.93 2.40
CA ILE A 140 7.47 0.16 3.35
C ILE A 140 7.94 0.42 4.78
N LEU A 141 9.24 0.39 5.04
CA LEU A 141 9.80 0.64 6.37
C LEU A 141 9.41 2.05 6.87
N LEU A 142 9.55 3.07 6.02
CA LEU A 142 9.13 4.44 6.32
C LEU A 142 7.61 4.52 6.58
N THR A 143 6.81 3.76 5.84
CA THR A 143 5.36 3.66 6.05
C THR A 143 5.04 3.06 7.40
N ILE A 144 5.72 1.98 7.82
CA ILE A 144 5.55 1.35 9.14
C ILE A 144 5.83 2.37 10.26
N PHE A 145 6.93 3.12 10.18
CA PHE A 145 7.23 4.15 11.17
C PHE A 145 6.22 5.30 11.18
N ALA A 146 5.72 5.71 10.02
CA ALA A 146 4.69 6.74 9.93
C ALA A 146 3.35 6.24 10.50
N PHE A 147 2.98 4.99 10.20
CA PHE A 147 1.77 4.35 10.74
C PHE A 147 1.85 4.20 12.26
N ALA A 148 3.00 3.82 12.81
CA ALA A 148 3.21 3.66 14.25
C ALA A 148 2.94 4.97 15.04
N LYS A 149 3.15 6.15 14.42
CA LYS A 149 2.82 7.44 15.01
C LYS A 149 1.32 7.72 15.10
N VAL A 150 0.50 7.05 14.29
CA VAL A 150 -0.96 7.21 14.26
C VAL A 150 -1.64 6.02 14.94
N SER A 151 -1.21 4.80 14.63
CA SER A 151 -1.77 3.54 15.14
C SER A 151 -0.70 2.46 15.16
N LYS A 152 -0.31 2.00 16.35
CA LYS A 152 0.65 0.90 16.51
C LYS A 152 0.13 -0.39 15.88
N THR A 153 -1.16 -0.69 16.01
CA THR A 153 -1.78 -1.87 15.40
C THR A 153 -1.67 -1.83 13.88
N ALA A 154 -1.88 -0.67 13.25
CA ALA A 154 -1.71 -0.52 11.80
C ALA A 154 -0.27 -0.79 11.35
N ALA A 155 0.72 -0.34 12.11
CA ALA A 155 2.12 -0.62 11.83
C ALA A 155 2.45 -2.12 11.94
N TRP A 156 1.93 -2.81 12.94
CA TRP A 156 2.12 -4.26 13.10
C TRP A 156 1.49 -5.08 11.97
N LEU A 157 0.36 -4.64 11.42
CA LEU A 157 -0.28 -5.29 10.27
C LEU A 157 0.57 -5.22 8.98
N LEU A 158 1.54 -4.31 8.90
CA LEU A 158 2.48 -4.22 7.78
C LEU A 158 3.75 -5.08 7.98
N VAL A 159 3.98 -5.66 9.16
CA VAL A 159 5.16 -6.50 9.42
C VAL A 159 5.19 -7.76 8.54
N PRO A 160 4.11 -8.52 8.35
CA PRO A 160 4.11 -9.63 7.41
C PRO A 160 4.46 -9.20 5.97
N TYR A 161 4.03 -8.01 5.57
CA TYR A 161 4.32 -7.48 4.24
C TYR A 161 5.81 -7.17 4.05
N ILE A 162 6.46 -6.45 4.98
CA ILE A 162 7.91 -6.19 4.85
C ILE A 162 8.73 -7.48 4.95
N SER A 163 8.30 -8.46 5.74
CA SER A 163 8.95 -9.77 5.83
C SER A 163 8.89 -10.52 4.50
N TRP A 164 7.73 -10.52 3.84
CA TRP A 164 7.58 -11.12 2.51
C TRP A 164 8.40 -10.40 1.45
N VAL A 165 8.42 -9.07 1.45
CA VAL A 165 9.24 -8.29 0.51
C VAL A 165 10.73 -8.50 0.76
N SER A 166 11.17 -8.68 2.01
CA SER A 166 12.56 -9.05 2.32
C SER A 166 12.94 -10.39 1.69
N PHE A 167 12.08 -11.39 1.84
CA PHE A 167 12.26 -12.68 1.18
C PHE A 167 12.28 -12.53 -0.35
N ALA A 168 11.33 -11.79 -0.93
CA ALA A 168 11.25 -11.54 -2.36
C ALA A 168 12.48 -10.79 -2.90
N THR A 169 13.09 -9.90 -2.11
CA THR A 169 14.32 -9.19 -2.47
C THR A 169 15.49 -10.16 -2.60
N ILE A 170 15.66 -11.09 -1.65
CA ILE A 170 16.69 -12.12 -1.70
C ILE A 170 16.46 -13.06 -2.89
N LEU A 171 15.21 -13.44 -3.14
CA LEU A 171 14.84 -14.27 -4.28
C LEU A 171 15.16 -13.57 -5.62
N ASN A 172 14.75 -12.31 -5.75
CA ASN A 172 15.03 -11.50 -6.95
C ASN A 172 16.54 -11.36 -7.20
N TYR A 173 17.34 -11.07 -6.15
CA TYR A 173 18.79 -11.02 -6.25
C TYR A 173 19.38 -12.34 -6.74
N THR A 174 18.93 -13.46 -6.17
CA THR A 174 19.42 -14.79 -6.54
C THR A 174 19.07 -15.13 -7.99
N ILE A 175 17.84 -14.84 -8.43
CA ILE A 175 17.42 -15.04 -9.82
C ILE A 175 18.27 -14.18 -10.76
N TRP A 176 18.49 -12.91 -10.45
CA TRP A 176 19.34 -12.03 -11.25
C TRP A 176 20.79 -12.55 -11.39
N LYS A 177 21.32 -13.18 -10.34
CA LYS A 177 22.69 -13.77 -10.39
C LYS A 177 22.77 -15.06 -11.17
N LEU A 178 21.67 -15.80 -11.30
CA LEU A 178 21.62 -17.08 -11.99
C LEU A 178 21.33 -16.95 -13.50
N ASN A 179 20.92 -15.76 -13.97
CA ASN A 179 20.55 -15.46 -15.35
C ASN A 179 21.24 -14.20 -15.87
#